data_e1b10a782ea8b1eb8dbdf90950dde316
#
_entry.id   e1b10a782ea8b1eb8dbdf90950dde316
#
_cell.length_a   1.000
_cell.length_b   1.000
_cell.length_c   1.000
_cell.angle_alpha   90.00
_cell.angle_beta   90.00
_cell.angle_gamma   90.00
#
_symmetry.space_group_name_H-M   'P 1'
#
loop_
_entity.id
_entity.type
_entity.pdbx_description
1 polymer ?
#
loop_
_entity_poly.entity_id
_entity_poly.type
_entity_poly.pdbx_seq_one_letter_code
_entity_poly.pdbx_strand_id
1 'polypeptide(L)'
;IKTYYWHEKNIDIKELPRRGFCRKSITLKNCVAHYVKFETEQLNTFLKNIKSISLGLQDDFKEHINFYGNVYSFMRGGLHTENKPAIFEADEDYEIIDWDVASYYPAIIINNGKYPAHLGKQFLFGYKEMYEKRLALKQSGNKDAKTMGIIGALKLAVNSVYGKSSDMLSWIYDRQLTMFTTITGELSLMMLIEQYELNGIQVISANTDGVTVKVKKDLIPKMYEVNKEWEETTQYILERTDYSKIIFSTVNDYIAITPDGYVKKKGDFLTDFELHKNKSARIVPLALEQYFVSGTNVRDTIKQH
;
A
#
# COMPACT_ATOMS: atom_id res chain seq x y z
N ILE A 1 16.13 15.72 4.82
CA ILE A 1 17.20 14.74 5.12
C ILE A 1 18.58 15.31 4.82
N LYS A 2 18.88 15.81 3.59
CA LYS A 2 20.18 16.43 3.29
C LYS A 2 20.52 17.57 4.26
N THR A 3 19.56 18.43 4.59
CA THR A 3 19.69 19.52 5.55
C THR A 3 20.00 18.99 6.95
N TYR A 4 19.40 17.87 7.35
CA TYR A 4 19.71 17.19 8.61
C TYR A 4 21.19 16.78 8.69
N TYR A 5 21.75 16.15 7.65
CA TYR A 5 23.15 15.78 7.60
C TYR A 5 24.08 17.01 7.74
N TRP A 6 23.72 18.12 7.09
CA TRP A 6 24.49 19.35 7.17
C TRP A 6 24.51 19.92 8.60
N HIS A 7 23.32 20.02 9.24
CA HIS A 7 23.22 20.61 10.58
C HIS A 7 23.78 19.70 11.67
N GLU A 8 23.43 18.41 11.67
CA GLU A 8 23.78 17.50 12.77
C GLU A 8 25.17 16.89 12.65
N LYS A 9 25.73 16.80 11.45
CA LYS A 9 27.02 16.18 11.19
C LYS A 9 28.10 17.13 10.70
N ASN A 10 27.75 18.40 10.49
CA ASN A 10 28.62 19.40 9.89
C ASN A 10 29.24 18.93 8.55
N ILE A 11 28.50 18.14 7.80
CA ILE A 11 28.90 17.60 6.49
C ILE A 11 28.31 18.51 5.43
N ASP A 12 29.16 19.08 4.54
CA ASP A 12 28.68 19.85 3.39
C ASP A 12 27.78 18.95 2.52
N ILE A 13 26.63 19.50 2.10
CA ILE A 13 25.71 18.83 1.16
C ILE A 13 26.44 18.34 -0.09
N LYS A 14 27.51 19.01 -0.50
CA LYS A 14 28.37 18.64 -1.64
C LYS A 14 29.19 17.37 -1.41
N GLU A 15 29.49 17.06 -0.14
CA GLU A 15 30.26 15.87 0.27
C GLU A 15 29.38 14.61 0.34
N LEU A 16 28.05 14.77 0.37
CA LEU A 16 27.14 13.63 0.33
C LEU A 16 27.26 12.88 -1.00
N PRO A 17 27.20 11.55 -0.97
CA PRO A 17 27.26 10.75 -2.20
C PRO A 17 26.27 11.26 -3.24
N ARG A 18 26.74 11.50 -4.45
CA ARG A 18 25.87 11.93 -5.57
C ARG A 18 25.00 10.77 -6.09
N ARG A 19 25.48 9.53 -5.90
CA ARG A 19 24.80 8.29 -6.28
C ARG A 19 24.70 7.36 -5.07
N GLY A 20 23.67 6.55 -5.04
CA GLY A 20 23.46 5.54 -4.04
C GLY A 20 24.38 4.33 -4.18
N PHE A 21 24.18 3.35 -3.31
CA PHE A 21 25.00 2.15 -3.25
C PHE A 21 24.44 1.04 -4.15
N CYS A 22 25.22 0.65 -5.16
CA CYS A 22 24.84 -0.40 -6.10
C CYS A 22 25.39 -1.76 -5.66
N ARG A 23 24.51 -2.67 -5.27
CA ARG A 23 24.86 -4.08 -4.97
C ARG A 23 24.79 -4.91 -6.24
N LYS A 24 25.76 -5.78 -6.46
CA LYS A 24 25.76 -6.73 -7.61
C LYS A 24 24.61 -7.74 -7.53
N SER A 25 24.27 -8.17 -6.32
CA SER A 25 23.14 -9.06 -6.04
C SER A 25 22.58 -8.82 -4.65
N ILE A 26 21.35 -9.25 -4.43
CA ILE A 26 20.67 -9.25 -3.13
C ILE A 26 19.97 -10.60 -2.96
N THR A 27 19.99 -11.14 -1.73
CA THR A 27 19.23 -12.34 -1.37
C THR A 27 17.97 -11.92 -0.61
N LEU A 28 16.80 -12.38 -1.04
CA LEU A 28 15.53 -11.97 -0.46
C LEU A 28 15.36 -12.41 1.00
N LYS A 29 16.13 -13.41 1.47
CA LYS A 29 16.23 -13.71 2.91
C LYS A 29 16.56 -12.48 3.76
N ASN A 30 17.38 -11.56 3.24
CA ASN A 30 17.75 -10.32 3.92
C ASN A 30 16.74 -9.18 3.73
N CYS A 31 15.68 -9.45 2.95
CA CYS A 31 14.60 -8.51 2.62
C CYS A 31 13.27 -8.85 3.31
N VAL A 32 13.28 -9.75 4.29
CA VAL A 32 12.10 -10.16 5.07
C VAL A 32 12.29 -9.74 6.52
N ALA A 33 11.27 -9.12 7.11
CA ALA A 33 11.29 -8.77 8.53
C ALA A 33 11.26 -10.04 9.41
N HIS A 34 11.82 -9.93 10.59
CA HIS A 34 12.00 -11.08 11.50
C HIS A 34 10.68 -11.66 12.03
N TYR A 35 9.64 -10.83 12.14
CA TYR A 35 8.32 -11.25 12.65
C TYR A 35 7.48 -12.00 11.61
N VAL A 36 7.87 -12.00 10.33
CA VAL A 36 7.09 -12.65 9.26
C VAL A 36 7.09 -14.17 9.45
N LYS A 37 5.91 -14.70 9.71
CA LYS A 37 5.61 -16.12 9.92
C LYS A 37 4.19 -16.42 9.44
N PHE A 38 3.92 -17.66 9.10
CA PHE A 38 2.61 -18.14 8.68
C PHE A 38 2.22 -19.39 9.48
N GLU A 39 0.94 -19.68 9.54
CA GLU A 39 0.41 -20.90 10.19
C GLU A 39 0.27 -22.05 9.19
N THR A 40 -0.16 -21.74 7.96
CA THR A 40 -0.40 -22.75 6.94
C THR A 40 0.91 -23.28 6.35
N GLU A 41 0.96 -24.57 6.03
CA GLU A 41 2.12 -25.18 5.37
C GLU A 41 2.37 -24.57 3.98
N GLN A 42 1.30 -24.23 3.28
CA GLN A 42 1.36 -23.61 1.96
C GLN A 42 2.13 -22.29 2.00
N LEU A 43 1.77 -21.37 2.90
CA LEU A 43 2.42 -20.06 3.00
C LEU A 43 3.82 -20.16 3.62
N ASN A 44 4.06 -21.11 4.53
CA ASN A 44 5.40 -21.40 5.03
C ASN A 44 6.34 -21.90 3.92
N THR A 45 5.85 -22.75 3.02
CA THR A 45 6.60 -23.21 1.85
C THR A 45 6.87 -22.05 0.89
N PHE A 46 5.88 -21.21 0.63
CA PHE A 46 6.02 -20.01 -0.18
C PHE A 46 7.08 -19.06 0.40
N LEU A 47 7.03 -18.77 1.70
CA LEU A 47 8.02 -17.93 2.40
C LEU A 47 9.44 -18.51 2.27
N LYS A 48 9.58 -19.83 2.36
CA LYS A 48 10.87 -20.52 2.18
C LYS A 48 11.43 -20.31 0.76
N ASN A 49 10.55 -20.43 -0.23
CA ASN A 49 10.90 -20.20 -1.62
C ASN A 49 11.33 -18.73 -1.85
N ILE A 50 10.54 -17.76 -1.38
CA ILE A 50 10.91 -16.33 -1.44
C ILE A 50 12.29 -16.09 -0.83
N LYS A 51 12.54 -16.62 0.38
CA LYS A 51 13.84 -16.45 1.06
C LYS A 51 15.03 -17.07 0.32
N SER A 52 14.80 -18.04 -0.56
CA SER A 52 15.86 -18.69 -1.36
C SER A 52 16.26 -17.89 -2.61
N ILE A 53 15.44 -16.93 -3.04
CA ILE A 53 15.67 -16.14 -4.26
C ILE A 53 16.83 -15.18 -4.06
N SER A 54 17.72 -15.14 -5.04
CA SER A 54 18.78 -14.14 -5.18
C SER A 54 18.60 -13.40 -6.50
N LEU A 55 18.54 -12.07 -6.42
CA LEU A 55 18.33 -11.18 -7.55
C LEU A 55 19.64 -10.49 -7.95
N GLY A 56 20.04 -10.62 -9.19
CA GLY A 56 21.12 -9.84 -9.81
C GLY A 56 20.66 -8.38 -10.08
N LEU A 57 21.55 -7.57 -10.64
CA LEU A 57 21.35 -6.13 -10.78
C LEU A 57 20.12 -5.73 -11.58
N GLN A 58 19.79 -6.50 -12.62
CA GLN A 58 18.69 -6.21 -13.55
C GLN A 58 17.48 -7.13 -13.36
N ASP A 59 17.58 -8.12 -12.45
CA ASP A 59 16.50 -9.07 -12.24
C ASP A 59 15.31 -8.36 -11.61
N ASP A 60 14.12 -8.71 -12.06
CA ASP A 60 12.88 -8.28 -11.43
C ASP A 60 12.31 -9.38 -10.54
N PHE A 61 11.47 -9.01 -9.59
CA PHE A 61 10.81 -9.93 -8.68
C PHE A 61 9.34 -10.02 -9.04
N LYS A 62 8.87 -11.24 -9.31
CA LYS A 62 7.46 -11.53 -9.53
C LYS A 62 7.17 -12.97 -9.15
N GLU A 63 6.31 -13.16 -8.16
CA GLU A 63 5.83 -14.45 -7.69
C GLU A 63 4.32 -14.44 -7.53
N HIS A 64 3.69 -15.60 -7.56
CA HIS A 64 2.25 -15.76 -7.40
C HIS A 64 1.94 -16.90 -6.45
N ILE A 65 0.84 -16.75 -5.71
CA ILE A 65 0.29 -17.83 -4.90
C ILE A 65 -1.24 -17.83 -5.01
N ASN A 66 -1.83 -18.98 -5.14
CA ASN A 66 -3.27 -19.15 -5.01
C ASN A 66 -3.57 -19.51 -3.55
N PHE A 67 -4.40 -18.71 -2.88
CA PHE A 67 -4.76 -18.92 -1.50
C PHE A 67 -6.24 -18.59 -1.30
N TYR A 68 -7.02 -19.53 -0.76
CA TYR A 68 -8.48 -19.44 -0.59
C TYR A 68 -9.24 -18.95 -1.82
N GLY A 69 -8.83 -19.40 -3.01
CA GLY A 69 -9.49 -19.09 -4.28
C GLY A 69 -9.09 -17.76 -4.92
N ASN A 70 -8.31 -16.92 -4.22
CA ASN A 70 -7.70 -15.71 -4.77
C ASN A 70 -6.28 -15.99 -5.24
N VAL A 71 -5.89 -15.36 -6.36
CA VAL A 71 -4.50 -15.34 -6.81
C VAL A 71 -3.86 -14.05 -6.32
N TYR A 72 -2.79 -14.17 -5.55
CA TYR A 72 -2.02 -13.05 -5.03
C TYR A 72 -0.71 -12.93 -5.79
N SER A 73 -0.49 -11.78 -6.40
CA SER A 73 0.73 -11.43 -7.13
C SER A 73 1.65 -10.61 -6.25
N PHE A 74 2.85 -11.12 -6.01
CA PHE A 74 3.96 -10.45 -5.32
C PHE A 74 4.87 -9.84 -6.36
N MET A 75 5.02 -8.54 -6.35
CA MET A 75 5.82 -7.83 -7.36
C MET A 75 6.36 -6.51 -6.82
N ARG A 76 7.28 -5.89 -7.54
CA ARG A 76 7.90 -4.61 -7.15
C ARG A 76 6.91 -3.49 -6.80
N GLY A 77 5.68 -3.55 -7.28
CA GLY A 77 4.62 -2.58 -6.99
C GLY A 77 3.86 -2.82 -5.68
N GLY A 78 4.07 -3.97 -5.03
CA GLY A 78 3.34 -4.43 -3.85
C GLY A 78 2.43 -5.63 -4.14
N LEU A 79 1.77 -6.13 -3.10
CA LEU A 79 0.82 -7.23 -3.18
C LEU A 79 -0.45 -6.81 -3.92
N HIS A 80 -0.89 -7.63 -4.87
CA HIS A 80 -2.14 -7.42 -5.59
C HIS A 80 -2.90 -8.74 -5.75
N THR A 81 -4.22 -8.70 -5.53
CA THR A 81 -5.11 -9.77 -5.99
C THR A 81 -5.35 -9.65 -7.49
N GLU A 82 -5.43 -10.78 -8.18
CA GLU A 82 -5.90 -10.83 -9.58
C GLU A 82 -7.44 -10.84 -9.60
N ASN A 83 -8.04 -9.69 -9.30
CA ASN A 83 -9.48 -9.55 -9.27
C ASN A 83 -10.09 -9.74 -10.65
N LYS A 84 -11.12 -10.58 -10.72
CA LYS A 84 -12.07 -10.62 -11.86
C LYS A 84 -13.13 -9.55 -11.66
N PRO A 85 -13.78 -9.07 -12.75
CA PRO A 85 -14.92 -8.17 -12.63
C PRO A 85 -15.96 -8.75 -11.68
N ALA A 86 -16.31 -7.99 -10.65
CA ALA A 86 -17.26 -8.43 -9.61
C ALA A 86 -17.92 -7.24 -8.93
N ILE A 87 -19.09 -7.47 -8.36
CA ILE A 87 -19.81 -6.52 -7.52
C ILE A 87 -20.03 -7.16 -6.17
N PHE A 88 -19.64 -6.45 -5.12
CA PHE A 88 -19.94 -6.82 -3.74
C PHE A 88 -20.80 -5.74 -3.10
N GLU A 89 -21.81 -6.15 -2.36
CA GLU A 89 -22.72 -5.26 -1.63
C GLU A 89 -22.79 -5.71 -0.17
N ALA A 90 -22.82 -4.73 0.72
CA ALA A 90 -23.15 -4.95 2.12
C ALA A 90 -24.67 -5.20 2.22
N ASP A 91 -25.09 -6.06 3.15
CA ASP A 91 -26.46 -6.45 3.34
C ASP A 91 -26.79 -6.59 4.85
N GLU A 92 -27.92 -7.25 5.16
CA GLU A 92 -28.34 -7.46 6.56
C GLU A 92 -27.35 -8.32 7.34
N ASP A 93 -26.65 -9.25 6.68
CA ASP A 93 -25.75 -10.22 7.31
C ASP A 93 -24.27 -9.87 7.16
N TYR A 94 -23.90 -9.11 6.14
CA TYR A 94 -22.50 -8.84 5.77
C TYR A 94 -22.17 -7.36 5.69
N GLU A 95 -20.93 -7.03 6.09
CA GLU A 95 -20.28 -5.72 5.84
C GLU A 95 -19.13 -5.87 4.84
N ILE A 96 -18.84 -4.79 4.11
CA ILE A 96 -17.66 -4.65 3.28
C ILE A 96 -16.75 -3.63 3.93
N ILE A 97 -15.57 -4.05 4.34
CA ILE A 97 -14.62 -3.24 5.09
C ILE A 97 -13.28 -3.26 4.37
N ASP A 98 -12.72 -2.08 4.20
CA ASP A 98 -11.39 -1.84 3.65
C ASP A 98 -10.44 -1.44 4.78
N TRP A 99 -9.34 -2.15 4.92
CA TRP A 99 -8.30 -1.90 5.91
C TRP A 99 -7.03 -1.44 5.22
N ASP A 100 -6.79 -0.11 5.22
CA ASP A 100 -5.56 0.48 4.68
C ASP A 100 -4.50 0.63 5.79
N VAL A 101 -3.25 0.33 5.49
CA VAL A 101 -2.15 0.54 6.46
C VAL A 101 -1.66 1.98 6.41
N ALA A 102 -1.75 2.66 7.54
CA ALA A 102 -1.33 4.05 7.68
C ALA A 102 0.14 4.27 7.31
N SER A 103 0.40 5.03 6.25
CA SER A 103 1.78 5.36 5.80
C SER A 103 2.69 4.12 5.67
N TYR A 104 2.23 3.08 5.00
CA TYR A 104 2.78 1.72 5.05
C TYR A 104 4.30 1.64 4.82
N TYR A 105 4.80 2.08 3.66
CA TYR A 105 6.23 1.98 3.35
C TYR A 105 7.13 2.78 4.32
N PRO A 106 6.77 4.00 4.70
CA PRO A 106 7.45 4.68 5.80
C PRO A 106 7.48 3.90 7.11
N ALA A 107 6.35 3.34 7.52
CA ALA A 107 6.25 2.53 8.74
C ALA A 107 7.16 1.30 8.67
N ILE A 108 7.19 0.59 7.53
CA ILE A 108 8.09 -0.56 7.32
C ILE A 108 9.55 -0.16 7.51
N ILE A 109 9.99 0.94 6.89
CA ILE A 109 11.37 1.41 6.97
C ILE A 109 11.74 1.80 8.41
N ILE A 110 10.87 2.59 9.07
CA ILE A 110 11.13 3.15 10.40
C ILE A 110 11.08 2.07 11.48
N ASN A 111 10.00 1.26 11.52
CA ASN A 111 9.79 0.28 12.58
C ASN A 111 10.79 -0.88 12.52
N ASN A 112 11.30 -1.20 11.33
CA ASN A 112 12.36 -2.19 11.15
C ASN A 112 13.78 -1.59 11.20
N GLY A 113 13.93 -0.31 11.49
CA GLY A 113 15.23 0.34 11.62
C GLY A 113 16.07 0.33 10.34
N LYS A 114 15.43 0.37 9.16
CA LYS A 114 16.11 0.26 7.86
C LYS A 114 16.51 1.63 7.31
N TYR A 115 17.61 1.67 6.59
CA TYR A 115 18.14 2.87 5.95
C TYR A 115 19.07 2.48 4.79
N PRO A 116 19.34 3.39 3.83
CA PRO A 116 20.33 3.15 2.80
C PRO A 116 21.69 2.92 3.44
N ALA A 117 22.33 1.77 3.17
CA ALA A 117 23.53 1.31 3.89
C ALA A 117 24.69 2.34 3.89
N HIS A 118 24.87 3.06 2.78
CA HIS A 118 25.93 4.08 2.61
C HIS A 118 25.66 5.38 3.36
N LEU A 119 24.44 5.60 3.86
CA LEU A 119 24.06 6.82 4.59
C LEU A 119 24.03 6.63 6.11
N GLY A 120 23.99 5.38 6.58
CA GLY A 120 24.01 5.05 8.00
C GLY A 120 22.74 5.43 8.77
N LYS A 121 22.77 5.22 10.08
CA LYS A 121 21.62 5.45 10.99
C LYS A 121 21.13 6.90 11.01
N GLN A 122 21.97 7.85 10.68
CA GLN A 122 21.61 9.27 10.64
C GLN A 122 20.49 9.56 9.63
N PHE A 123 20.45 8.79 8.53
CA PHE A 123 19.35 8.85 7.60
C PHE A 123 18.02 8.52 8.28
N LEU A 124 17.99 7.44 9.06
CA LEU A 124 16.80 6.98 9.76
C LEU A 124 16.29 8.01 10.76
N PHE A 125 17.17 8.66 11.52
CA PHE A 125 16.78 9.72 12.46
C PHE A 125 16.08 10.88 11.78
N GLY A 126 16.67 11.45 10.73
CA GLY A 126 16.05 12.55 9.98
C GLY A 126 14.75 12.12 9.24
N TYR A 127 14.68 10.87 8.82
CA TYR A 127 13.47 10.32 8.19
C TYR A 127 12.34 10.16 9.20
N LYS A 128 12.64 9.62 10.39
CA LYS A 128 11.69 9.45 11.50
C LYS A 128 11.17 10.80 11.99
N GLU A 129 12.03 11.79 12.15
CA GLU A 129 11.64 13.15 12.54
C GLU A 129 10.62 13.77 11.58
N MET A 130 10.82 13.64 10.26
CA MET A 130 9.86 14.13 9.27
C MET A 130 8.53 13.37 9.35
N TYR A 131 8.58 12.06 9.57
CA TYR A 131 7.40 11.22 9.72
C TYR A 131 6.58 11.61 10.97
N GLU A 132 7.23 11.72 12.13
CA GLU A 132 6.61 12.08 13.41
C GLU A 132 6.03 13.50 13.37
N LYS A 133 6.75 14.46 12.76
CA LYS A 133 6.24 15.81 12.57
C LYS A 133 4.96 15.84 11.73
N ARG A 134 4.91 15.02 10.66
CA ARG A 134 3.69 14.89 9.85
C ARG A 134 2.53 14.32 10.67
N LEU A 135 2.78 13.27 11.46
CA LEU A 135 1.75 12.66 12.32
C LEU A 135 1.21 13.65 13.35
N ALA A 136 2.10 14.37 14.07
CA ALA A 136 1.71 15.37 15.04
C ALA A 136 0.85 16.49 14.44
N LEU A 137 1.21 16.97 13.24
CA LEU A 137 0.41 17.98 12.52
C LEU A 137 -0.96 17.41 12.07
N LYS A 138 -1.02 16.15 11.62
CA LYS A 138 -2.29 15.49 11.27
C LYS A 138 -3.20 15.35 12.51
N GLN A 139 -2.62 14.97 13.65
CA GLN A 139 -3.35 14.79 14.92
C GLN A 139 -3.79 16.10 15.56
N SER A 140 -3.12 17.22 15.31
CA SER A 140 -3.51 18.53 15.85
C SER A 140 -4.89 19.00 15.37
N GLY A 141 -5.43 18.39 14.31
CA GLY A 141 -6.72 18.76 13.72
C GLY A 141 -6.76 20.15 13.09
N ASN A 142 -5.62 20.86 13.04
CA ASN A 142 -5.56 22.19 12.44
C ASN A 142 -5.68 22.10 10.91
N LYS A 143 -6.72 22.72 10.36
CA LYS A 143 -7.04 22.70 8.91
C LYS A 143 -6.71 24.01 8.19
N ASP A 144 -5.90 24.92 8.79
CA ASP A 144 -5.46 26.10 8.07
C ASP A 144 -4.61 25.75 6.84
N ALA A 145 -4.63 26.60 5.80
CA ALA A 145 -3.99 26.32 4.55
C ALA A 145 -2.47 26.08 4.67
N LYS A 146 -1.80 26.73 5.62
CA LYS A 146 -0.36 26.57 5.87
C LYS A 146 -0.06 25.20 6.45
N THR A 147 -0.81 24.78 7.48
CA THR A 147 -0.66 23.46 8.13
C THR A 147 -0.96 22.35 7.14
N MET A 148 -2.04 22.46 6.35
CA MET A 148 -2.37 21.48 5.31
C MET A 148 -1.30 21.40 4.23
N GLY A 149 -0.72 22.54 3.82
CA GLY A 149 0.41 22.59 2.89
C GLY A 149 1.64 21.85 3.44
N ILE A 150 1.98 22.04 4.72
CA ILE A 150 3.10 21.36 5.37
C ILE A 150 2.85 19.84 5.46
N ILE A 151 1.65 19.42 5.85
CA ILE A 151 1.25 18.01 5.91
C ILE A 151 1.40 17.35 4.52
N GLY A 152 0.95 18.04 3.46
CA GLY A 152 1.09 17.60 2.07
C GLY A 152 2.55 17.46 1.62
N ALA A 153 3.37 18.47 1.90
CA ALA A 153 4.79 18.45 1.58
C ALA A 153 5.54 17.33 2.33
N LEU A 154 5.26 17.15 3.63
CA LEU A 154 5.84 16.06 4.41
C LEU A 154 5.36 14.69 3.92
N LYS A 155 4.09 14.55 3.54
CA LYS A 155 3.57 13.30 2.93
C LYS A 155 4.36 12.94 1.68
N LEU A 156 4.57 13.91 0.79
CA LEU A 156 5.35 13.70 -0.44
C LEU A 156 6.81 13.34 -0.11
N ALA A 157 7.45 14.07 0.80
CA ALA A 157 8.84 13.84 1.19
C ALA A 157 9.05 12.44 1.81
N VAL A 158 8.16 12.03 2.71
CA VAL A 158 8.23 10.75 3.40
C VAL A 158 7.96 9.58 2.43
N ASN A 159 6.94 9.67 1.60
CA ASN A 159 6.61 8.59 0.65
C ASN A 159 7.63 8.49 -0.50
N SER A 160 8.28 9.60 -0.90
CA SER A 160 9.26 9.60 -1.98
C SER A 160 10.53 8.81 -1.66
N VAL A 161 10.82 8.55 -0.38
CA VAL A 161 12.00 7.77 0.03
C VAL A 161 12.00 6.38 -0.60
N TYR A 162 10.87 5.67 -0.59
CA TYR A 162 10.72 4.37 -1.24
C TYR A 162 11.03 4.46 -2.75
N GLY A 163 10.34 5.34 -3.48
CA GLY A 163 10.56 5.52 -4.91
C GLY A 163 12.00 5.93 -5.25
N LYS A 164 12.61 6.81 -4.42
CA LYS A 164 14.00 7.23 -4.59
C LYS A 164 15.02 6.17 -4.20
N SER A 165 14.70 5.26 -3.30
CA SER A 165 15.55 4.11 -2.99
C SER A 165 15.63 3.11 -4.16
N SER A 166 14.67 3.12 -5.07
CA SER A 166 14.64 2.29 -6.27
C SER A 166 15.24 2.97 -7.53
N ASP A 167 15.48 4.26 -7.49
CA ASP A 167 16.01 5.06 -8.60
C ASP A 167 17.54 5.05 -8.59
N MET A 168 18.16 4.40 -9.57
CA MET A 168 19.63 4.26 -9.69
C MET A 168 20.38 5.61 -9.76
N LEU A 169 19.71 6.68 -10.17
CA LEU A 169 20.29 8.02 -10.24
C LEU A 169 20.13 8.78 -8.91
N SER A 170 19.39 8.22 -7.97
CA SER A 170 19.16 8.84 -6.67
C SER A 170 20.36 8.62 -5.73
N TRP A 171 20.68 9.65 -4.96
CA TRP A 171 21.70 9.59 -3.91
C TRP A 171 21.33 8.65 -2.74
N ILE A 172 20.03 8.32 -2.57
CA ILE A 172 19.52 7.36 -1.58
C ILE A 172 19.25 5.98 -2.16
N TYR A 173 19.69 5.71 -3.42
CA TYR A 173 19.50 4.42 -4.04
C TYR A 173 20.09 3.30 -3.19
N ASP A 174 19.28 2.36 -2.79
CA ASP A 174 19.69 1.09 -2.17
C ASP A 174 18.63 0.03 -2.49
N ARG A 175 18.91 -0.81 -3.46
CA ARG A 175 17.99 -1.86 -3.91
C ARG A 175 17.57 -2.81 -2.79
N GLN A 176 18.46 -3.07 -1.81
CA GLN A 176 18.12 -3.92 -0.66
C GLN A 176 17.07 -3.25 0.22
N LEU A 177 17.15 -1.93 0.43
CA LEU A 177 16.14 -1.17 1.16
C LEU A 177 14.79 -1.22 0.42
N THR A 178 14.79 -1.02 -0.91
CA THR A 178 13.59 -1.12 -1.73
C THR A 178 12.95 -2.50 -1.60
N MET A 179 13.73 -3.56 -1.84
CA MET A 179 13.21 -4.94 -1.77
C MET A 179 12.79 -5.34 -0.35
N PHE A 180 13.51 -4.87 0.68
CA PHE A 180 13.08 -5.07 2.06
C PHE A 180 11.71 -4.46 2.31
N THR A 181 11.49 -3.24 1.85
CA THR A 181 10.22 -2.53 2.04
C THR A 181 9.08 -3.23 1.30
N THR A 182 9.29 -3.61 0.03
CA THR A 182 8.29 -4.29 -0.78
C THR A 182 7.94 -5.67 -0.22
N ILE A 183 8.96 -6.54 -0.10
CA ILE A 183 8.74 -7.95 0.30
C ILE A 183 8.19 -8.04 1.74
N THR A 184 8.71 -7.23 2.67
CA THR A 184 8.17 -7.19 4.03
C THR A 184 6.72 -6.72 4.03
N GLY A 185 6.38 -5.69 3.24
CA GLY A 185 5.00 -5.21 3.12
C GLY A 185 4.07 -6.29 2.57
N GLU A 186 4.41 -6.89 1.45
CA GLU A 186 3.62 -7.94 0.81
C GLU A 186 3.38 -9.12 1.77
N LEU A 187 4.45 -9.61 2.42
CA LEU A 187 4.35 -10.72 3.35
C LEU A 187 3.60 -10.36 4.64
N SER A 188 3.71 -9.12 5.13
CA SER A 188 2.95 -8.67 6.30
C SER A 188 1.45 -8.58 6.00
N LEU A 189 1.04 -8.08 4.82
CA LEU A 189 -0.37 -8.14 4.39
C LEU A 189 -0.82 -9.59 4.21
N MET A 190 0.03 -10.46 3.66
CA MET A 190 -0.32 -11.87 3.52
C MET A 190 -0.52 -12.58 4.87
N MET A 191 0.19 -12.16 5.93
CA MET A 191 -0.08 -12.63 7.31
C MET A 191 -1.50 -12.23 7.76
N LEU A 192 -1.92 -11.00 7.50
CA LEU A 192 -3.27 -10.52 7.82
C LEU A 192 -4.33 -11.29 7.03
N ILE A 193 -4.09 -11.49 5.73
CA ILE A 193 -4.95 -12.24 4.82
C ILE A 193 -5.10 -13.69 5.30
N GLU A 194 -4.00 -14.34 5.67
CA GLU A 194 -4.03 -15.69 6.23
C GLU A 194 -4.95 -15.78 7.45
N GLN A 195 -4.80 -14.87 8.39
CA GLN A 195 -5.61 -14.85 9.61
C GLN A 195 -7.09 -14.55 9.32
N TYR A 196 -7.39 -13.69 8.38
CA TYR A 196 -8.78 -13.46 7.95
C TYR A 196 -9.42 -14.73 7.39
N GLU A 197 -8.77 -15.38 6.43
CA GLU A 197 -9.31 -16.57 5.77
C GLU A 197 -9.43 -17.76 6.74
N LEU A 198 -8.46 -17.97 7.64
CA LEU A 198 -8.51 -19.00 8.66
C LEU A 198 -9.67 -18.80 9.66
N ASN A 199 -10.11 -17.56 9.86
CA ASN A 199 -11.25 -17.22 10.72
C ASN A 199 -12.57 -17.03 9.95
N GLY A 200 -12.64 -17.44 8.68
CA GLY A 200 -13.85 -17.37 7.86
C GLY A 200 -14.23 -15.98 7.40
N ILE A 201 -13.28 -15.02 7.41
CA ILE A 201 -13.45 -13.67 6.88
C ILE A 201 -12.95 -13.66 5.45
N GLN A 202 -13.86 -13.47 4.49
CA GLN A 202 -13.55 -13.52 3.07
C GLN A 202 -12.76 -12.30 2.63
N VAL A 203 -11.55 -12.49 2.12
CA VAL A 203 -10.79 -11.42 1.44
C VAL A 203 -11.29 -11.30 0.00
N ILE A 204 -11.73 -10.12 -0.40
CA ILE A 204 -12.23 -9.84 -1.75
C ILE A 204 -11.23 -9.05 -2.60
N SER A 205 -10.30 -8.33 -1.97
CA SER A 205 -9.22 -7.63 -2.67
C SER A 205 -8.06 -7.34 -1.73
N ALA A 206 -6.84 -7.32 -2.28
CA ALA A 206 -5.66 -6.76 -1.64
C ALA A 206 -4.89 -5.91 -2.65
N ASN A 207 -4.45 -4.72 -2.24
CA ASN A 207 -3.81 -3.76 -3.13
C ASN A 207 -2.76 -2.94 -2.39
N THR A 208 -1.50 -3.31 -2.55
CA THR A 208 -0.30 -2.60 -2.07
C THR A 208 -0.22 -2.39 -0.56
N ASP A 209 -1.16 -1.67 0.02
CA ASP A 209 -1.20 -1.21 1.42
C ASP A 209 -2.55 -1.46 2.11
N GLY A 210 -3.48 -2.13 1.43
CA GLY A 210 -4.80 -2.39 1.96
C GLY A 210 -5.35 -3.77 1.63
N VAL A 211 -6.30 -4.21 2.43
CA VAL A 211 -7.07 -5.45 2.28
C VAL A 211 -8.54 -5.16 2.45
N THR A 212 -9.34 -5.47 1.43
CA THR A 212 -10.80 -5.35 1.48
C THR A 212 -11.41 -6.71 1.77
N VAL A 213 -12.31 -6.77 2.74
CA VAL A 213 -13.00 -7.99 3.17
C VAL A 213 -14.50 -7.87 3.04
N LYS A 214 -15.17 -9.01 2.78
CA LYS A 214 -16.60 -9.19 3.03
C LYS A 214 -16.73 -10.07 4.28
N VAL A 215 -17.25 -9.50 5.35
CA VAL A 215 -17.28 -10.13 6.67
C VAL A 215 -18.71 -10.25 7.20
N LYS A 216 -19.05 -11.39 7.78
CA LYS A 216 -20.29 -11.54 8.54
C LYS A 216 -20.26 -10.67 9.78
N LYS A 217 -21.38 -10.04 10.11
CA LYS A 217 -21.48 -9.12 11.26
C LYS A 217 -21.13 -9.79 12.60
N ASP A 218 -21.41 -11.05 12.75
CA ASP A 218 -21.04 -11.85 13.93
C ASP A 218 -19.55 -12.13 14.05
N LEU A 219 -18.79 -12.05 12.93
CA LEU A 219 -17.34 -12.20 12.90
C LEU A 219 -16.55 -10.90 13.06
N ILE A 220 -17.23 -9.74 13.08
CA ILE A 220 -16.57 -8.43 13.27
C ILE A 220 -15.72 -8.37 14.54
N PRO A 221 -16.18 -8.85 15.73
CA PRO A 221 -15.33 -8.88 16.92
C PRO A 221 -14.05 -9.69 16.70
N LYS A 222 -14.15 -10.84 16.03
CA LYS A 222 -12.98 -11.68 15.71
C LYS A 222 -12.03 -11.01 14.75
N MET A 223 -12.54 -10.28 13.76
CA MET A 223 -11.73 -9.49 12.84
C MET A 223 -10.91 -8.42 13.60
N TYR A 224 -11.49 -7.74 14.59
CA TYR A 224 -10.75 -6.79 15.41
C TYR A 224 -9.68 -7.43 16.29
N GLU A 225 -9.90 -8.64 16.79
CA GLU A 225 -8.86 -9.41 17.48
C GLU A 225 -7.68 -9.70 16.55
N VAL A 226 -7.96 -10.20 15.35
CA VAL A 226 -6.95 -10.44 14.31
C VAL A 226 -6.17 -9.17 13.99
N ASN A 227 -6.86 -8.06 13.77
CA ASN A 227 -6.24 -6.77 13.48
C ASN A 227 -5.29 -6.35 14.59
N LYS A 228 -5.75 -6.43 15.83
CA LYS A 228 -4.97 -6.06 17.02
C LYS A 228 -3.70 -6.91 17.14
N GLU A 229 -3.80 -8.24 17.00
CA GLU A 229 -2.64 -9.13 17.05
C GLU A 229 -1.63 -8.83 15.91
N TRP A 230 -2.16 -8.53 14.73
CA TRP A 230 -1.32 -8.14 13.59
C TRP A 230 -0.63 -6.79 13.82
N GLU A 231 -1.36 -5.78 14.33
CA GLU A 231 -0.80 -4.45 14.67
C GLU A 231 0.26 -4.55 15.78
N GLU A 232 0.02 -5.36 16.82
CA GLU A 232 0.98 -5.61 17.89
C GLU A 232 2.25 -6.31 17.38
N THR A 233 2.10 -7.23 16.43
CA THR A 233 3.23 -7.97 15.84
C THR A 233 4.07 -7.12 14.90
N THR A 234 3.41 -6.34 14.04
CA THR A 234 4.04 -5.58 12.97
C THR A 234 4.41 -4.16 13.36
N GLN A 235 3.75 -3.62 14.39
CA GLN A 235 3.80 -2.22 14.80
C GLN A 235 3.31 -1.26 13.70
N TYR A 236 2.41 -1.74 12.83
CA TYR A 236 1.70 -0.92 11.84
C TYR A 236 0.30 -0.60 12.37
N ILE A 237 -0.38 0.35 11.74
CA ILE A 237 -1.71 0.82 12.14
C ILE A 237 -2.66 0.63 10.96
N LEU A 238 -3.80 -0.01 11.20
CA LEU A 238 -4.87 -0.18 10.23
C LEU A 238 -5.89 0.97 10.34
N GLU A 239 -6.22 1.56 9.21
CA GLU A 239 -7.28 2.59 9.08
C GLU A 239 -8.49 1.94 8.38
N ARG A 240 -9.67 1.96 9.03
CA ARG A 240 -10.91 1.36 8.52
C ARG A 240 -11.66 2.31 7.59
N THR A 241 -12.14 1.78 6.47
CA THR A 241 -13.14 2.42 5.60
C THR A 241 -14.28 1.44 5.33
N ASP A 242 -15.52 1.87 5.51
CA ASP A 242 -16.70 1.04 5.23
C ASP A 242 -17.23 1.34 3.84
N TYR A 243 -17.65 0.29 3.12
CA TYR A 243 -18.33 0.43 1.85
C TYR A 243 -19.71 -0.24 1.89
N SER A 244 -20.71 0.45 1.36
CA SER A 244 -22.02 -0.16 1.08
C SER A 244 -21.98 -1.02 -0.18
N LYS A 245 -21.10 -0.65 -1.13
CA LYS A 245 -20.95 -1.36 -2.41
C LYS A 245 -19.54 -1.12 -2.97
N ILE A 246 -18.97 -2.15 -3.59
CA ILE A 246 -17.74 -2.02 -4.38
C ILE A 246 -17.87 -2.80 -5.69
N ILE A 247 -17.45 -2.17 -6.77
CA ILE A 247 -17.50 -2.70 -8.14
C ILE A 247 -16.08 -2.74 -8.67
N PHE A 248 -15.54 -3.92 -8.88
CA PHE A 248 -14.22 -4.13 -9.47
C PHE A 248 -14.35 -4.41 -10.97
N SER A 249 -13.55 -3.74 -11.79
CA SER A 249 -13.12 -4.23 -13.10
C SER A 249 -11.79 -4.99 -12.95
N THR A 250 -10.84 -4.39 -12.24
CA THR A 250 -9.58 -4.98 -11.77
C THR A 250 -9.28 -4.48 -10.35
N VAL A 251 -8.22 -4.97 -9.72
CA VAL A 251 -7.76 -4.47 -8.40
C VAL A 251 -7.42 -2.96 -8.42
N ASN A 252 -7.05 -2.41 -9.57
CA ASN A 252 -6.70 -1.00 -9.74
C ASN A 252 -7.81 -0.15 -10.40
N ASP A 253 -8.87 -0.78 -10.87
CA ASP A 253 -9.97 -0.14 -11.58
C ASP A 253 -11.28 -0.49 -10.88
N TYR A 254 -11.75 0.41 -10.00
CA TYR A 254 -12.94 0.17 -9.20
C TYR A 254 -13.73 1.44 -8.86
N ILE A 255 -15.03 1.23 -8.54
CA ILE A 255 -15.88 2.19 -7.85
C ILE A 255 -16.24 1.61 -6.49
N ALA A 256 -16.04 2.39 -5.42
CA ALA A 256 -16.50 2.04 -4.08
C ALA A 256 -17.44 3.14 -3.55
N ILE A 257 -18.54 2.73 -2.92
CA ILE A 257 -19.55 3.62 -2.38
C ILE A 257 -19.58 3.42 -0.87
N THR A 258 -19.38 4.49 -0.12
CA THR A 258 -19.48 4.46 1.34
C THR A 258 -20.94 4.49 1.81
N PRO A 259 -21.25 4.13 3.06
CA PRO A 259 -22.62 4.15 3.58
C PRO A 259 -23.28 5.54 3.55
N ASP A 260 -22.50 6.63 3.62
CA ASP A 260 -22.96 8.02 3.51
C ASP A 260 -23.11 8.50 2.05
N GLY A 261 -22.84 7.62 1.07
CA GLY A 261 -23.03 7.89 -0.37
C GLY A 261 -21.83 8.55 -1.06
N TYR A 262 -20.67 8.71 -0.38
CA TYR A 262 -19.47 9.16 -1.06
C TYR A 262 -18.97 8.11 -2.05
N VAL A 263 -18.56 8.55 -3.24
CA VAL A 263 -18.11 7.67 -4.35
C VAL A 263 -16.59 7.82 -4.54
N LYS A 264 -15.84 6.79 -4.14
CA LYS A 264 -14.41 6.64 -4.41
C LYS A 264 -14.22 5.96 -5.76
N LYS A 265 -13.41 6.56 -6.64
CA LYS A 265 -13.11 6.00 -7.97
C LYS A 265 -11.62 5.82 -8.15
N LYS A 266 -11.22 4.76 -8.85
CA LYS A 266 -9.82 4.49 -9.19
C LYS A 266 -9.69 3.96 -10.61
N GLY A 267 -8.54 4.26 -11.25
CA GLY A 267 -8.19 3.77 -12.58
C GLY A 267 -9.11 4.28 -13.68
N ASP A 268 -9.61 3.37 -14.50
CA ASP A 268 -10.45 3.68 -15.66
C ASP A 268 -11.84 4.26 -15.33
N PHE A 269 -12.24 4.20 -14.05
CA PHE A 269 -13.47 4.82 -13.56
C PHE A 269 -13.33 6.30 -13.19
N LEU A 270 -12.11 6.88 -13.26
CA LEU A 270 -11.90 8.29 -12.98
C LEU A 270 -12.59 9.16 -14.05
N THR A 271 -13.42 10.10 -13.60
CA THR A 271 -14.11 11.08 -14.46
C THR A 271 -13.33 12.39 -14.55
N ASP A 272 -12.50 12.70 -13.54
CA ASP A 272 -11.60 13.84 -13.54
C ASP A 272 -10.25 13.46 -14.12
N PHE A 273 -9.91 14.03 -15.28
CA PHE A 273 -8.66 13.72 -15.98
C PHE A 273 -7.65 14.83 -15.88
N GLU A 274 -6.40 14.47 -15.63
CA GLU A 274 -5.28 15.38 -15.77
C GLU A 274 -5.04 15.71 -17.27
N LEU A 275 -4.60 16.93 -17.56
CA LEU A 275 -4.48 17.43 -18.95
C LEU A 275 -3.58 16.59 -19.86
N HIS A 276 -2.58 15.91 -19.29
CA HIS A 276 -1.61 15.09 -20.03
C HIS A 276 -2.07 13.65 -20.32
N LYS A 277 -3.18 13.21 -19.73
CA LYS A 277 -3.74 11.86 -19.98
C LYS A 277 -4.66 11.88 -21.20
N ASN A 278 -4.69 10.76 -21.92
CA ASN A 278 -5.61 10.62 -23.06
C ASN A 278 -7.07 10.71 -22.57
N LYS A 279 -7.82 11.64 -23.18
CA LYS A 279 -9.20 11.96 -22.82
C LYS A 279 -10.24 11.48 -23.83
N SER A 280 -9.84 10.61 -24.75
CA SER A 280 -10.81 9.99 -25.65
C SER A 280 -11.80 9.18 -24.85
N ALA A 281 -13.04 9.12 -25.34
CA ALA A 281 -14.14 8.35 -24.74
C ALA A 281 -14.47 8.69 -23.27
N ARG A 282 -14.37 9.95 -22.85
CA ARG A 282 -14.72 10.44 -21.49
C ARG A 282 -16.14 10.06 -21.05
N ILE A 283 -17.03 9.81 -22.00
CA ILE A 283 -18.40 9.37 -21.74
C ILE A 283 -18.45 7.98 -21.08
N VAL A 284 -17.44 7.11 -21.32
CA VAL A 284 -17.44 5.74 -20.79
C VAL A 284 -17.38 5.72 -19.24
N PRO A 285 -16.38 6.30 -18.56
CA PRO A 285 -16.36 6.31 -17.10
C PRO A 285 -17.56 7.04 -16.50
N LEU A 286 -18.07 8.10 -17.14
CA LEU A 286 -19.25 8.81 -16.67
C LEU A 286 -20.51 7.94 -16.75
N ALA A 287 -20.71 7.24 -17.87
CA ALA A 287 -21.87 6.38 -18.04
C ALA A 287 -21.83 5.16 -17.10
N LEU A 288 -20.64 4.60 -16.87
CA LEU A 288 -20.44 3.51 -15.90
C LEU A 288 -20.71 3.98 -14.47
N GLU A 289 -20.18 5.16 -14.09
CA GLU A 289 -20.47 5.75 -12.78
C GLU A 289 -21.98 5.92 -12.55
N GLN A 290 -22.68 6.58 -13.48
CA GLN A 290 -24.13 6.79 -13.37
C GLN A 290 -24.91 5.48 -13.34
N TYR A 291 -24.49 4.49 -14.11
CA TYR A 291 -25.12 3.18 -14.10
C TYR A 291 -24.95 2.47 -12.73
N PHE A 292 -23.75 2.40 -12.21
CA PHE A 292 -23.48 1.66 -10.97
C PHE A 292 -23.91 2.40 -9.69
N VAL A 293 -23.89 3.73 -9.69
CA VAL A 293 -24.23 4.55 -8.51
C VAL A 293 -25.73 4.91 -8.49
N SER A 294 -26.29 5.32 -9.64
CA SER A 294 -27.65 5.86 -9.72
C SER A 294 -28.64 4.95 -10.46
N GLY A 295 -28.17 3.84 -11.04
CA GLY A 295 -29.02 2.96 -11.85
C GLY A 295 -29.42 3.56 -13.21
N THR A 296 -28.83 4.69 -13.62
CA THR A 296 -29.15 5.35 -14.89
C THR A 296 -28.71 4.49 -16.06
N ASN A 297 -29.57 4.31 -17.04
CA ASN A 297 -29.25 3.50 -18.23
C ASN A 297 -28.09 4.16 -19.00
N VAL A 298 -27.08 3.37 -19.37
CA VAL A 298 -25.88 3.84 -20.10
C VAL A 298 -26.24 4.61 -21.37
N ARG A 299 -27.25 4.13 -22.12
CA ARG A 299 -27.74 4.79 -23.35
C ARG A 299 -28.29 6.19 -23.06
N ASP A 300 -28.96 6.37 -21.93
CA ASP A 300 -29.57 7.67 -21.58
C ASP A 300 -28.50 8.66 -21.19
N THR A 301 -27.48 8.23 -20.44
CA THR A 301 -26.30 9.06 -20.17
C THR A 301 -25.60 9.50 -21.46
N ILE A 302 -25.37 8.57 -22.41
CA ILE A 302 -24.71 8.88 -23.69
C ILE A 302 -25.52 9.89 -24.51
N LYS A 303 -26.86 9.87 -24.44
CA LYS A 303 -27.70 10.83 -25.17
C LYS A 303 -27.74 12.23 -24.55
N GLN A 304 -27.46 12.35 -23.24
CA GLN A 304 -27.47 13.61 -22.50
C GLN A 304 -26.17 14.39 -22.64
N HIS A 305 -25.08 13.73 -23.02
CA HIS A 305 -23.72 14.28 -23.15
C HIS A 305 -23.14 14.15 -24.55
#